data_2ba2450a870054525df62b75be3b4cbd
#
_entry.id   2ba2450a870054525df62b75be3b4cbd
#
_cell.length_a   1.000
_cell.length_b   1.000
_cell.length_c   1.000
_cell.angle_alpha   90.00
_cell.angle_beta   90.00
_cell.angle_gamma   90.00
#
_symmetry.space_group_name_H-M   'P 1'
#
loop_
_entity.id
_entity.type
_entity.pdbx_description
1 polymer ?
#
loop_
_entity_poly.entity_id
_entity_poly.type
_entity_poly.pdbx_seq_one_letter_code
_entity_poly.pdbx_strand_id
1 'polypeptide(L)'
;MSGQFEASVEIDRPVEAVFAYLADGHNDPDFSPRVQEISKSPEGRTALGTVFRSTVKDAGMKTGREFRIVGFDPPHFIRWTEQSRNLVTAEGGYDLEALPGGRTRVRIFNTLEGHGLGKLLVGFAVGAARKDAPAFGRRIKAAAEASLKR
;
A
#
# COMPACT_ATOMS: atom_id res chain seq x y z
N MET A 1 -16.08 3.16 13.86
CA MET A 1 -15.86 4.24 12.92
C MET A 1 -14.82 3.84 11.90
N SER A 2 -15.04 4.24 10.68
CA SER A 2 -14.10 3.99 9.57
C SER A 2 -13.96 5.24 8.71
N GLY A 3 -12.93 5.28 7.89
CA GLY A 3 -12.74 6.35 6.93
C GLY A 3 -11.76 5.92 5.86
N GLN A 4 -11.87 6.49 4.69
CA GLN A 4 -11.10 6.12 3.51
C GLN A 4 -10.20 7.27 3.07
N PHE A 5 -9.02 6.91 2.56
CA PHE A 5 -8.18 7.84 1.82
C PHE A 5 -7.68 7.18 0.54
N GLU A 6 -7.37 8.00 -0.45
CA GLU A 6 -6.87 7.51 -1.72
C GLU A 6 -5.93 8.51 -2.38
N ALA A 7 -5.09 7.99 -3.28
CA ALA A 7 -4.24 8.79 -4.14
C ALA A 7 -4.20 8.15 -5.52
N SER A 8 -4.06 8.98 -6.56
CA SER A 8 -3.90 8.52 -7.93
C SER A 8 -2.71 9.20 -8.56
N VAL A 9 -1.90 8.44 -9.30
CA VAL A 9 -0.75 8.97 -10.04
C VAL A 9 -0.64 8.28 -11.37
N GLU A 10 0.03 8.96 -12.33
CA GLU A 10 0.41 8.37 -13.59
C GLU A 10 1.91 8.09 -13.57
N ILE A 11 2.27 6.84 -13.82
CA ILE A 11 3.65 6.38 -13.81
C ILE A 11 4.08 6.14 -15.26
N ASP A 12 5.24 6.69 -15.64
CA ASP A 12 5.76 6.60 -17.00
C ASP A 12 6.47 5.26 -17.23
N ARG A 13 5.72 4.16 -16.98
CA ARG A 13 6.19 2.78 -17.17
C ARG A 13 5.00 1.89 -17.54
N PRO A 14 5.23 0.77 -18.24
CA PRO A 14 4.13 -0.11 -18.66
C PRO A 14 3.46 -0.82 -17.49
N VAL A 15 2.18 -1.14 -17.67
CA VAL A 15 1.32 -1.64 -16.58
C VAL A 15 1.82 -2.95 -15.97
N GLU A 16 2.36 -3.85 -16.77
CA GLU A 16 2.87 -5.13 -16.27
C GLU A 16 4.07 -4.93 -15.33
N ALA A 17 4.96 -3.99 -15.69
CA ALA A 17 6.14 -3.68 -14.89
C ALA A 17 5.75 -2.97 -13.58
N VAL A 18 4.83 -2.02 -13.67
CA VAL A 18 4.33 -1.30 -12.48
C VAL A 18 3.62 -2.27 -11.54
N PHE A 19 2.77 -3.14 -12.08
CA PHE A 19 2.07 -4.14 -11.27
C PHE A 19 3.06 -5.04 -10.54
N ALA A 20 4.05 -5.58 -11.23
CA ALA A 20 5.06 -6.47 -10.61
C ALA A 20 5.82 -5.75 -9.49
N TYR A 21 6.16 -4.48 -9.70
CA TYR A 21 6.85 -3.68 -8.70
C TYR A 21 6.00 -3.50 -7.43
N LEU A 22 4.73 -3.09 -7.61
CA LEU A 22 3.82 -2.85 -6.47
C LEU A 22 3.38 -4.14 -5.79
N ALA A 23 3.29 -5.24 -6.53
CA ALA A 23 2.89 -6.53 -5.98
C ALA A 23 3.93 -7.09 -5.01
N ASP A 24 5.20 -6.73 -5.17
CA ASP A 24 6.24 -7.16 -4.24
C ASP A 24 6.32 -6.17 -3.08
N GLY A 25 5.70 -6.53 -1.96
CA GLY A 25 5.68 -5.69 -0.76
C GLY A 25 7.07 -5.37 -0.20
N HIS A 26 8.11 -6.11 -0.59
CA HIS A 26 9.48 -5.77 -0.21
C HIS A 26 9.91 -4.39 -0.75
N ASN A 27 9.21 -3.88 -1.75
CA ASN A 27 9.46 -2.55 -2.32
C ASN A 27 8.79 -1.43 -1.52
N ASP A 28 7.89 -1.76 -0.61
CA ASP A 28 7.13 -0.76 0.16
C ASP A 28 8.01 0.28 0.86
N PRO A 29 9.16 -0.08 1.46
CA PRO A 29 10.03 0.92 2.06
C PRO A 29 10.55 1.99 1.10
N ASP A 30 10.52 1.73 -0.20
CA ASP A 30 10.98 2.69 -1.21
C ASP A 30 10.09 3.95 -1.24
N PHE A 31 8.80 3.81 -0.88
CA PHE A 31 7.86 4.93 -0.90
C PHE A 31 7.10 5.11 0.41
N SER A 32 7.30 4.23 1.38
CA SER A 32 6.72 4.32 2.72
C SER A 32 7.84 4.38 3.76
N PRO A 33 8.36 5.57 4.05
CA PRO A 33 9.55 5.72 4.90
C PRO A 33 9.36 5.23 6.33
N ARG A 34 8.11 5.07 6.79
CA ARG A 34 7.84 4.54 8.12
C ARG A 34 8.00 3.02 8.21
N VAL A 35 7.96 2.31 7.08
CA VAL A 35 8.14 0.86 7.05
C VAL A 35 9.62 0.55 7.18
N GLN A 36 10.03 -0.14 8.25
CA GLN A 36 11.43 -0.42 8.53
C GLN A 36 11.86 -1.81 8.10
N GLU A 37 10.99 -2.78 8.31
CA GLU A 37 11.25 -4.16 7.93
C GLU A 37 9.99 -4.73 7.32
N ILE A 38 10.15 -5.62 6.34
CA ILE A 38 9.03 -6.32 5.74
C ILE A 38 9.47 -7.73 5.33
N SER A 39 8.61 -8.70 5.60
CA SER A 39 8.81 -10.09 5.19
C SER A 39 7.55 -10.62 4.52
N LYS A 40 7.72 -11.64 3.70
CA LYS A 40 6.64 -12.23 2.91
C LYS A 40 6.55 -13.74 3.22
N SER A 41 5.33 -14.24 3.36
CA SER A 41 5.08 -15.67 3.60
C SER A 41 3.91 -16.14 2.73
N PRO A 42 4.09 -17.20 1.94
CA PRO A 42 5.35 -17.86 1.63
C PRO A 42 6.28 -16.97 0.80
N GLU A 43 7.54 -17.28 0.78
CA GLU A 43 8.48 -16.59 -0.11
C GLU A 43 8.18 -16.92 -1.57
N GLY A 44 8.63 -16.04 -2.47
CA GLY A 44 8.40 -16.21 -3.89
C GLY A 44 7.47 -15.13 -4.43
N ARG A 45 6.76 -15.42 -5.51
CA ARG A 45 5.85 -14.46 -6.12
C ARG A 45 4.68 -14.18 -5.20
N THR A 46 4.29 -12.90 -5.13
CA THR A 46 3.06 -12.50 -4.48
C THR A 46 1.86 -13.09 -5.23
N ALA A 47 0.90 -13.59 -4.49
CA ALA A 47 -0.30 -14.20 -5.03
C ALA A 47 -1.43 -14.07 -4.00
N LEU A 48 -2.62 -14.56 -4.38
CA LEU A 48 -3.73 -14.64 -3.44
C LEU A 48 -3.30 -15.45 -2.22
N GLY A 49 -3.55 -14.92 -1.03
CA GLY A 49 -3.20 -15.56 0.23
C GLY A 49 -1.81 -15.25 0.76
N THR A 50 -0.97 -14.57 -0.01
CA THR A 50 0.34 -14.12 0.49
C THR A 50 0.15 -13.20 1.69
N VAL A 51 0.98 -13.39 2.72
CA VAL A 51 0.96 -12.56 3.93
C VAL A 51 2.24 -11.76 4.01
N PHE A 52 2.09 -10.45 4.19
CA PHE A 52 3.20 -9.53 4.45
C PHE A 52 3.19 -9.13 5.91
N ARG A 53 4.35 -9.25 6.56
CA ARG A 53 4.55 -8.77 7.93
C ARG A 53 5.56 -7.64 7.89
N SER A 54 5.20 -6.53 8.50
CA SER A 54 6.05 -5.35 8.51
C SER A 54 6.16 -4.77 9.91
N THR A 55 7.27 -4.05 10.15
CA THR A 55 7.45 -3.22 11.33
C THR A 55 7.40 -1.77 10.87
N VAL A 56 6.49 -1.00 11.45
CA VAL A 56 6.30 0.41 11.13
C VAL A 56 6.73 1.23 12.33
N LYS A 57 7.53 2.27 12.09
CA LYS A 57 7.92 3.21 13.13
C LYS A 57 7.14 4.51 12.95
N ASP A 58 6.41 4.89 13.98
CA ASP A 58 5.60 6.10 13.97
C ASP A 58 5.68 6.76 15.35
N ALA A 59 5.98 8.05 15.39
CA ALA A 59 6.12 8.83 16.63
C ALA A 59 7.06 8.17 17.64
N GLY A 60 8.15 7.55 17.18
CA GLY A 60 9.13 6.88 18.03
C GLY A 60 8.71 5.48 18.49
N MET A 61 7.52 5.03 18.15
CA MET A 61 7.00 3.70 18.53
C MET A 61 7.04 2.75 17.33
N LYS A 62 7.43 1.49 17.60
CA LYS A 62 7.42 0.44 16.58
C LYS A 62 6.16 -0.38 16.74
N THR A 63 5.49 -0.62 15.61
CA THR A 63 4.25 -1.41 15.56
C THR A 63 4.37 -2.49 14.50
N GLY A 64 4.05 -3.73 14.87
CA GLY A 64 3.98 -4.84 13.92
C GLY A 64 2.65 -4.82 13.19
N ARG A 65 2.70 -5.04 11.88
CA ARG A 65 1.50 -5.09 11.05
C ARG A 65 1.55 -6.34 10.17
N GLU A 66 0.39 -6.94 9.94
CA GLU A 66 0.28 -8.14 9.12
C GLU A 66 -0.87 -7.98 8.13
N PHE A 67 -0.54 -8.08 6.84
CA PHE A 67 -1.52 -7.94 5.76
C PHE A 67 -1.60 -9.20 4.94
N ARG A 68 -2.82 -9.61 4.61
CA ARG A 68 -3.06 -10.74 3.70
C ARG A 68 -3.58 -10.23 2.38
N ILE A 69 -3.07 -10.79 1.28
CA ILE A 69 -3.58 -10.50 -0.06
C ILE A 69 -4.87 -11.29 -0.26
N VAL A 70 -5.98 -10.58 -0.40
CA VAL A 70 -7.31 -11.17 -0.52
C VAL A 70 -7.92 -11.00 -1.91
N GLY A 71 -7.28 -10.22 -2.79
CA GLY A 71 -7.66 -10.09 -4.18
C GLY A 71 -6.40 -9.87 -5.01
N PHE A 72 -6.27 -10.56 -6.15
CA PHE A 72 -5.06 -10.49 -6.95
C PHE A 72 -5.37 -10.84 -8.40
N ASP A 73 -5.36 -9.85 -9.27
CA ASP A 73 -5.66 -10.01 -10.69
C ASP A 73 -4.65 -9.20 -11.53
N PRO A 74 -3.49 -9.80 -11.87
CA PRO A 74 -2.48 -9.11 -12.67
C PRO A 74 -2.98 -8.82 -14.09
N PRO A 75 -2.70 -7.65 -14.66
CA PRO A 75 -2.06 -6.49 -14.05
C PRO A 75 -3.06 -5.42 -13.62
N HIS A 76 -4.27 -5.81 -13.16
CA HIS A 76 -5.40 -4.92 -12.95
C HIS A 76 -5.56 -4.45 -11.53
N PHE A 77 -5.47 -5.35 -10.54
CA PHE A 77 -5.67 -4.94 -9.15
C PHE A 77 -5.04 -5.88 -8.15
N ILE A 78 -4.81 -5.33 -6.96
CA ILE A 78 -4.39 -6.04 -5.75
C ILE A 78 -5.29 -5.57 -4.62
N ARG A 79 -5.72 -6.49 -3.75
CA ARG A 79 -6.49 -6.17 -2.55
C ARG A 79 -5.82 -6.79 -1.34
N TRP A 80 -5.84 -6.06 -0.22
CA TRP A 80 -5.30 -6.56 1.04
C TRP A 80 -6.22 -6.23 2.20
N THR A 81 -6.09 -7.03 3.25
CA THR A 81 -6.73 -6.75 4.53
C THR A 81 -5.71 -6.96 5.65
N GLU A 82 -5.74 -6.08 6.63
CA GLU A 82 -4.87 -6.20 7.79
C GLU A 82 -5.51 -7.16 8.80
N GLN A 83 -4.71 -8.13 9.27
CA GLN A 83 -5.16 -9.12 10.25
C GLN A 83 -4.41 -9.02 11.58
N SER A 84 -3.74 -7.89 11.83
CA SER A 84 -3.11 -7.62 13.11
C SER A 84 -4.14 -7.12 14.12
N ARG A 85 -3.75 -7.10 15.42
CA ARG A 85 -4.62 -6.65 16.51
C ARG A 85 -4.35 -5.20 16.89
N ASN A 86 -3.99 -4.37 15.92
CA ASN A 86 -3.75 -2.96 16.17
C ASN A 86 -5.05 -2.21 16.43
N LEU A 87 -4.96 -1.09 17.13
CA LEU A 87 -6.12 -0.25 17.42
C LEU A 87 -6.75 0.34 16.17
N VAL A 88 -5.95 0.59 15.15
CA VAL A 88 -6.43 1.03 13.84
C VAL A 88 -5.85 0.06 12.81
N THR A 89 -6.72 -0.53 12.01
CA THR A 89 -6.33 -1.45 10.95
C THR A 89 -6.76 -0.92 9.58
N ALA A 90 -6.16 -1.45 8.51
CA ALA A 90 -6.41 -1.00 7.16
C ALA A 90 -6.81 -2.15 6.24
N GLU A 91 -7.68 -1.85 5.29
CA GLU A 91 -7.91 -2.70 4.13
C GLU A 91 -7.97 -1.82 2.88
N GLY A 92 -7.49 -2.32 1.77
CA GLY A 92 -7.46 -1.52 0.56
C GLY A 92 -6.83 -2.23 -0.61
N GLY A 93 -6.23 -1.45 -1.48
CA GLY A 93 -5.60 -2.02 -2.66
C GLY A 93 -5.05 -1.02 -3.63
N TYR A 94 -4.57 -1.59 -4.73
CA TYR A 94 -4.18 -0.87 -5.93
C TYR A 94 -5.12 -1.23 -7.07
N ASP A 95 -5.52 -0.24 -7.85
CA ASP A 95 -6.14 -0.41 -9.16
C ASP A 95 -5.17 0.18 -10.20
N LEU A 96 -4.92 -0.57 -11.27
CA LEU A 96 -4.01 -0.15 -12.34
C LEU A 96 -4.74 -0.13 -13.67
N GLU A 97 -4.47 0.91 -14.46
CA GLU A 97 -5.02 1.08 -15.80
C GLU A 97 -3.89 1.43 -16.76
N ALA A 98 -3.79 0.64 -17.84
CA ALA A 98 -2.83 0.93 -18.91
C ALA A 98 -3.27 2.19 -19.67
N LEU A 99 -2.36 3.13 -19.83
CA LEU A 99 -2.60 4.37 -20.58
C LEU A 99 -1.83 4.33 -21.90
N PRO A 100 -2.24 5.15 -22.90
CA PRO A 100 -1.49 5.26 -24.13
C PRO A 100 -0.05 5.70 -23.89
N GLY A 101 0.88 5.20 -24.73
CA GLY A 101 2.29 5.57 -24.62
C GLY A 101 3.10 4.79 -23.59
N GLY A 102 2.62 3.62 -23.17
CA GLY A 102 3.35 2.81 -22.20
C GLY A 102 3.39 3.41 -20.81
N ARG A 103 2.32 4.06 -20.41
CA ARG A 103 2.16 4.65 -19.08
C ARG A 103 1.08 3.92 -18.31
N THR A 104 1.03 4.13 -17.01
CA THR A 104 0.07 3.46 -16.12
C THR A 104 -0.54 4.46 -15.16
N ARG A 105 -1.86 4.43 -15.01
CA ARG A 105 -2.52 5.11 -13.90
C ARG A 105 -2.64 4.13 -12.75
N VAL A 106 -2.18 4.56 -11.58
CA VAL A 106 -2.30 3.79 -10.34
C VAL A 106 -3.17 4.56 -9.37
N ARG A 107 -4.19 3.88 -8.84
CA ARG A 107 -4.97 4.37 -7.72
C ARG A 107 -4.66 3.49 -6.53
N ILE A 108 -4.22 4.09 -5.42
CA ILE A 108 -4.07 3.40 -4.14
C ILE A 108 -5.14 3.92 -3.19
N PHE A 109 -5.75 3.01 -2.44
CA PHE A 109 -6.76 3.38 -1.45
C PHE A 109 -6.68 2.46 -0.25
N ASN A 110 -7.06 3.00 0.91
CA ASN A 110 -7.21 2.24 2.14
C ASN A 110 -8.39 2.77 2.92
N THR A 111 -9.14 1.85 3.53
CA THR A 111 -10.14 2.16 4.54
C THR A 111 -9.53 1.82 5.89
N LEU A 112 -9.52 2.79 6.80
CA LEU A 112 -9.03 2.61 8.16
C LEU A 112 -10.21 2.36 9.08
N GLU A 113 -10.06 1.38 9.97
CA GLU A 113 -11.08 1.03 10.96
C GLU A 113 -10.49 1.06 12.35
N GLY A 114 -11.20 1.70 13.28
CA GLY A 114 -10.81 1.77 14.68
C GLY A 114 -11.44 0.67 15.50
N HIS A 115 -10.65 0.08 16.41
CA HIS A 115 -11.08 -1.01 17.31
C HIS A 115 -10.86 -0.59 18.75
N GLY A 116 -11.87 -0.76 19.61
CA GLY A 116 -11.77 -0.37 21.00
C GLY A 116 -11.43 1.12 21.14
N LEU A 117 -10.33 1.44 21.81
CA LEU A 117 -9.85 2.83 21.93
C LEU A 117 -9.45 3.42 20.58
N GLY A 118 -9.16 2.59 19.59
CA GLY A 118 -8.86 3.03 18.24
C GLY A 118 -10.02 3.76 17.57
N LYS A 119 -11.25 3.55 18.04
CA LYS A 119 -12.42 4.30 17.56
C LYS A 119 -12.29 5.79 17.81
N LEU A 120 -11.53 6.19 18.83
CA LEU A 120 -11.25 7.59 19.12
C LEU A 120 -10.10 8.14 18.28
N LEU A 121 -9.24 7.26 17.74
CA LEU A 121 -8.03 7.64 17.01
C LEU A 121 -8.23 7.61 15.51
N VAL A 122 -9.20 6.84 15.00
CA VAL A 122 -9.34 6.58 13.57
C VAL A 122 -9.59 7.85 12.75
N GLY A 123 -10.39 8.77 13.26
CA GLY A 123 -10.64 10.05 12.57
C GLY A 123 -9.37 10.86 12.39
N PHE A 124 -8.53 10.90 13.40
CA PHE A 124 -7.24 11.58 13.33
C PHE A 124 -6.31 10.88 12.32
N ALA A 125 -6.25 9.55 12.36
CA ALA A 125 -5.43 8.77 11.44
C ALA A 125 -5.87 8.96 9.99
N VAL A 126 -7.19 8.95 9.71
CA VAL A 126 -7.74 9.21 8.38
C VAL A 126 -7.39 10.61 7.91
N GLY A 127 -7.54 11.60 8.79
CA GLY A 127 -7.20 12.98 8.46
C GLY A 127 -5.73 13.14 8.08
N ALA A 128 -4.83 12.53 8.84
CA ALA A 128 -3.39 12.55 8.55
C ALA A 128 -3.08 11.85 7.22
N ALA A 129 -3.72 10.69 6.98
CA ALA A 129 -3.52 9.94 5.74
C ALA A 129 -4.03 10.72 4.52
N ARG A 130 -5.19 11.36 4.63
CA ARG A 130 -5.74 12.20 3.54
C ARG A 130 -4.82 13.38 3.23
N LYS A 131 -4.25 13.99 4.25
CA LYS A 131 -3.31 15.10 4.08
C LYS A 131 -2.04 14.66 3.37
N ASP A 132 -1.53 13.46 3.69
CA ASP A 132 -0.32 12.91 3.09
C ASP A 132 -0.55 12.27 1.71
N ALA A 133 -1.78 11.92 1.37
CA ALA A 133 -2.09 11.13 0.16
C ALA A 133 -1.47 11.67 -1.13
N PRO A 134 -1.52 12.98 -1.44
CA PRO A 134 -0.86 13.49 -2.66
C PRO A 134 0.65 13.25 -2.65
N ALA A 135 1.31 13.46 -1.52
CA ALA A 135 2.75 13.23 -1.39
C ALA A 135 3.08 11.74 -1.48
N PHE A 136 2.22 10.89 -0.91
CA PHE A 136 2.37 9.44 -1.01
C PHE A 136 2.32 8.98 -2.46
N GLY A 137 1.36 9.47 -3.24
CA GLY A 137 1.26 9.18 -4.66
C GLY A 137 2.53 9.57 -5.42
N ARG A 138 3.06 10.76 -5.13
CA ARG A 138 4.30 11.22 -5.75
C ARG A 138 5.50 10.33 -5.38
N ARG A 139 5.55 9.83 -4.14
CA ARG A 139 6.61 8.91 -3.71
C ARG A 139 6.53 7.58 -4.46
N ILE A 140 5.33 7.04 -4.64
CA ILE A 140 5.13 5.81 -5.42
C ILE A 140 5.63 6.01 -6.85
N LYS A 141 5.22 7.12 -7.49
CA LYS A 141 5.64 7.44 -8.85
C LYS A 141 7.16 7.50 -8.97
N ALA A 142 7.79 8.27 -8.10
CA ALA A 142 9.24 8.46 -8.12
C ALA A 142 9.99 7.14 -7.90
N ALA A 143 9.55 6.33 -6.94
CA ALA A 143 10.18 5.06 -6.61
C ALA A 143 10.04 4.06 -7.76
N ALA A 144 8.84 3.93 -8.34
CA ALA A 144 8.60 3.02 -9.44
C ALA A 144 9.42 3.41 -10.68
N GLU A 145 9.43 4.70 -11.02
CA GLU A 145 10.18 5.18 -12.20
C GLU A 145 11.69 5.03 -12.01
N ALA A 146 12.18 5.18 -10.78
CA ALA A 146 13.60 4.98 -10.48
C ALA A 146 14.00 3.50 -10.52
N SER A 147 13.11 2.62 -10.06
CA SER A 147 13.37 1.18 -10.01
C SER A 147 13.20 0.51 -11.36
N LEU A 148 12.23 0.95 -12.15
CA LEU A 148 11.87 0.35 -13.44
C LEU A 148 12.49 1.17 -14.58
N LYS A 149 13.63 0.74 -15.05
CA LYS A 149 14.30 1.40 -16.18
C LYS A 149 13.58 1.08 -17.49
N ARG A 150 13.55 2.05 -18.39
CA ARG A 150 13.06 1.86 -19.74
C ARG A 150 14.06 1.10 -20.60
#